data_65db754b7f0750eb25b4cf8d272e27d9
#
_entry.id   65db754b7f0750eb25b4cf8d272e27d9
#
_cell.length_a   1.000
_cell.length_b   1.000
_cell.length_c   1.000
_cell.angle_alpha   90.00
_cell.angle_beta   90.00
_cell.angle_gamma   90.00
#
_symmetry.space_group_name_H-M   'P 1'
#
loop_
_entity.id
_entity.type
_entity.pdbx_description
1 polymer ?
#
loop_
_entity_poly.entity_id
_entity_poly.type
_entity_poly.pdbx_seq_one_letter_code
_entity_poly.pdbx_strand_id
1 'polypeptide(L)'
;MIHIITIHSKIDKWIDPQLKQISKYISNYKVWTYCDGFNILKHKHKFYFCENFKNENKKKTLEASSDHMMRLNSLTQLVLDDPETQESDFLIWMDSDAFPVNHVNDYISKKLLEYPLIAVNRPENGGDVIPHPSFTCTHASFWKNHRLNWDGLPIDDPKKLCSAGGDLYDTGGKLYKYLLDQNIDWYRLLRTRSLTKHKVFFTIYDDLIYHHGAGSRAAKHPVCRGGDFGTTVDSHKMFDLMLEYFSINSERER
;
A
#
# COMPACT_ATOMS: atom_id res chain seq x y z
N MET A 1 9.69 14.20 10.06
CA MET A 1 10.18 13.27 8.99
C MET A 1 9.02 12.40 8.49
N ILE A 2 9.09 11.89 7.27
CA ILE A 2 8.12 10.91 6.75
C ILE A 2 8.85 9.59 6.52
N HIS A 3 8.36 8.50 7.12
CA HIS A 3 8.85 7.15 6.89
C HIS A 3 7.89 6.41 5.95
N ILE A 4 8.33 6.12 4.74
CA ILE A 4 7.54 5.42 3.73
C ILE A 4 7.88 3.94 3.80
N ILE A 5 6.89 3.11 4.04
CA ILE A 5 6.99 1.66 4.24
C ILE A 5 6.34 0.98 3.04
N THR A 6 7.11 0.22 2.28
CA THR A 6 6.62 -0.45 1.06
C THR A 6 7.20 -1.86 0.94
N ILE A 7 6.51 -2.75 0.24
CA ILE A 7 6.94 -4.13 0.01
C ILE A 7 7.01 -4.39 -1.49
N HIS A 8 8.21 -4.59 -2.02
CA HIS A 8 8.41 -4.96 -3.41
C HIS A 8 8.62 -6.46 -3.53
N SER A 9 7.75 -7.16 -4.23
CA SER A 9 7.84 -8.61 -4.39
C SER A 9 7.61 -9.04 -5.84
N LYS A 10 8.33 -10.10 -6.25
CA LYS A 10 8.25 -10.77 -7.55
C LYS A 10 8.78 -9.98 -8.75
N ILE A 11 8.54 -8.69 -8.84
CA ILE A 11 8.94 -7.83 -9.97
C ILE A 11 9.43 -6.48 -9.46
N ASP A 12 10.48 -5.97 -10.10
CA ASP A 12 11.13 -4.71 -9.72
C ASP A 12 10.69 -3.48 -10.54
N LYS A 13 9.87 -3.68 -11.57
CA LYS A 13 9.47 -2.62 -12.51
C LYS A 13 8.77 -1.42 -11.87
N TRP A 14 8.20 -1.59 -10.66
CA TRP A 14 7.51 -0.54 -9.92
C TRP A 14 8.43 0.36 -9.10
N ILE A 15 9.67 -0.09 -8.81
CA ILE A 15 10.59 0.63 -7.92
C ILE A 15 10.86 2.03 -8.45
N ASP A 16 11.34 2.15 -9.68
CA ASP A 16 11.74 3.44 -10.24
C ASP A 16 10.55 4.41 -10.45
N PRO A 17 9.41 3.98 -11.01
CA PRO A 17 8.23 4.83 -11.07
C PRO A 17 7.75 5.31 -9.70
N GLN A 18 7.69 4.43 -8.70
CA GLN A 18 7.26 4.78 -7.37
C GLN A 18 8.21 5.79 -6.72
N LEU A 19 9.52 5.51 -6.71
CA LEU A 19 10.52 6.40 -6.11
C LEU A 19 10.58 7.76 -6.80
N LYS A 20 10.44 7.80 -8.12
CA LYS A 20 10.39 9.05 -8.90
C LYS A 20 9.19 9.91 -8.47
N GLN A 21 8.02 9.32 -8.29
CA GLN A 21 6.84 10.05 -7.87
C GLN A 21 6.92 10.44 -6.38
N ILE A 22 7.46 9.58 -5.52
CA ILE A 22 7.74 9.92 -4.13
C ILE A 22 8.65 11.16 -4.08
N SER A 23 9.79 11.15 -4.77
CA SER A 23 10.73 12.28 -4.75
C SER A 23 10.16 13.58 -5.32
N LYS A 24 9.18 13.48 -6.21
CA LYS A 24 8.50 14.64 -6.80
C LYS A 24 7.48 15.29 -5.86
N TYR A 25 6.77 14.48 -5.08
CA TYR A 25 5.58 14.91 -4.36
C TYR A 25 5.66 14.80 -2.84
N ILE A 26 6.73 14.20 -2.32
CA ILE A 26 6.99 14.08 -0.88
C ILE A 26 8.36 14.65 -0.58
N SER A 27 8.46 15.53 0.41
CA SER A 27 9.72 16.06 0.92
C SER A 27 10.05 15.50 2.30
N ASN A 28 11.33 15.51 2.68
CA ASN A 28 11.83 15.07 3.98
C ASN A 28 11.36 13.66 4.37
N TYR A 29 11.78 12.67 3.58
CA TYR A 29 11.34 11.29 3.73
C TYR A 29 12.50 10.29 3.75
N LYS A 30 12.22 9.10 4.30
CA LYS A 30 13.03 7.88 4.20
C LYS A 30 12.17 6.76 3.66
N VAL A 31 12.67 5.97 2.70
CA VAL A 31 11.94 4.80 2.17
C VAL A 31 12.53 3.52 2.73
N TRP A 32 11.67 2.72 3.33
CA TRP A 32 11.96 1.42 3.93
C TRP A 32 11.28 0.34 3.12
N THR A 33 12.02 -0.69 2.75
CA THR A 33 11.43 -1.76 1.93
C THR A 33 11.99 -3.14 2.26
N TYR A 34 11.11 -4.13 2.15
CA TYR A 34 11.53 -5.48 1.85
C TYR A 34 11.40 -5.74 0.35
N CYS A 35 12.46 -6.30 -0.24
CA CYS A 35 12.51 -6.68 -1.64
C CYS A 35 12.67 -8.19 -1.75
N ASP A 36 11.82 -8.86 -2.54
CA ASP A 36 11.84 -10.32 -2.67
C ASP A 36 11.50 -10.77 -4.09
N GLY A 37 12.15 -11.87 -4.54
CA GLY A 37 11.88 -12.45 -5.86
C GLY A 37 12.64 -11.83 -7.03
N PHE A 38 13.55 -10.90 -6.78
CA PHE A 38 14.46 -10.30 -7.75
C PHE A 38 15.81 -9.90 -7.11
N ASN A 39 16.79 -9.47 -7.92
CA ASN A 39 18.11 -9.06 -7.42
C ASN A 39 18.03 -7.69 -6.71
N ILE A 40 18.00 -7.73 -5.38
CA ILE A 40 17.92 -6.51 -4.57
C ILE A 40 19.17 -5.62 -4.64
N LEU A 41 20.34 -6.18 -4.93
CA LEU A 41 21.59 -5.42 -4.96
C LEU A 41 21.55 -4.29 -6.00
N LYS A 42 20.80 -4.49 -7.07
CA LYS A 42 20.58 -3.47 -8.11
C LYS A 42 19.86 -2.22 -7.57
N HIS A 43 19.05 -2.38 -6.52
CA HIS A 43 18.17 -1.32 -6.02
C HIS A 43 18.48 -0.85 -4.59
N LYS A 44 19.33 -1.59 -3.86
CA LYS A 44 19.57 -1.36 -2.42
C LYS A 44 19.95 0.09 -2.11
N HIS A 45 20.76 0.71 -2.97
CA HIS A 45 21.23 2.09 -2.80
C HIS A 45 20.15 3.16 -2.96
N LYS A 46 18.96 2.81 -3.46
CA LYS A 46 17.83 3.72 -3.68
C LYS A 46 16.97 3.92 -2.43
N PHE A 47 17.18 3.13 -1.39
CA PHE A 47 16.36 3.09 -0.18
C PHE A 47 17.20 3.42 1.05
N TYR A 48 16.56 3.95 2.08
CA TYR A 48 17.19 4.08 3.40
C TYR A 48 17.44 2.69 4.01
N PHE A 49 16.45 1.79 3.90
CA PHE A 49 16.55 0.39 4.29
C PHE A 49 16.00 -0.51 3.18
N CYS A 50 16.77 -1.52 2.78
CA CYS A 50 16.34 -2.49 1.78
C CYS A 50 16.99 -3.86 2.05
N GLU A 51 16.17 -4.84 2.38
CA GLU A 51 16.60 -6.22 2.60
C GLU A 51 15.60 -7.24 2.05
N ASN A 52 16.04 -8.49 1.93
CA ASN A 52 15.13 -9.62 1.72
C ASN A 52 14.45 -9.97 3.03
N PHE A 53 13.14 -10.17 2.98
CA PHE A 53 12.42 -10.66 4.14
C PHE A 53 12.79 -12.11 4.43
N LYS A 54 13.43 -12.34 5.57
CA LYS A 54 13.78 -13.68 6.06
C LYS A 54 12.64 -14.18 6.94
N ASN A 55 11.79 -15.04 6.39
CA ASN A 55 10.80 -15.76 7.18
C ASN A 55 11.46 -17.03 7.73
N GLU A 56 11.91 -16.98 8.99
CA GLU A 56 12.51 -18.13 9.68
C GLU A 56 11.49 -19.27 9.93
N ASN A 57 10.21 -18.94 9.94
CA ASN A 57 9.10 -19.86 10.15
C ASN A 57 8.47 -20.33 8.84
N LYS A 58 9.25 -20.77 7.85
CA LYS A 58 8.75 -21.37 6.61
C LYS A 58 7.90 -22.63 6.85
N LYS A 59 6.79 -22.51 7.57
CA LYS A 59 5.69 -23.47 7.42
C LYS A 59 5.02 -23.19 6.08
N LYS A 60 5.02 -24.21 5.25
CA LYS A 60 4.41 -24.24 3.91
C LYS A 60 3.06 -23.53 3.90
N THR A 61 2.83 -22.73 2.85
CA THR A 61 1.54 -22.16 2.46
C THR A 61 0.94 -21.14 3.43
N LEU A 62 1.65 -20.04 3.66
CA LEU A 62 0.93 -18.83 4.06
C LEU A 62 0.23 -18.29 2.79
N GLU A 63 -1.04 -18.00 2.91
CA GLU A 63 -1.77 -17.25 1.88
C GLU A 63 -1.03 -15.95 1.59
N ALA A 64 -1.10 -15.46 0.35
CA ALA A 64 -0.33 -14.27 -0.07
C ALA A 64 -0.59 -13.04 0.82
N SER A 65 -1.80 -12.90 1.34
CA SER A 65 -2.18 -11.84 2.27
C SER A 65 -1.47 -11.96 3.62
N SER A 66 -1.34 -13.17 4.18
CA SER A 66 -0.65 -13.40 5.46
C SER A 66 0.84 -13.08 5.37
N ASP A 67 1.49 -13.42 4.25
CA ASP A 67 2.89 -13.06 4.02
C ASP A 67 3.07 -11.54 3.89
N HIS A 68 2.14 -10.86 3.20
CA HIS A 68 2.15 -9.39 3.09
C HIS A 68 1.99 -8.70 4.44
N MET A 69 1.02 -9.13 5.26
CA MET A 69 0.78 -8.62 6.61
C MET A 69 2.02 -8.75 7.51
N MET A 70 2.65 -9.94 7.53
CA MET A 70 3.86 -10.16 8.32
C MET A 70 5.00 -9.24 7.92
N ARG A 71 5.20 -9.01 6.62
CA ARG A 71 6.23 -8.12 6.11
C ARG A 71 5.97 -6.67 6.50
N LEU A 72 4.73 -6.20 6.36
CA LEU A 72 4.34 -4.85 6.77
C LEU A 72 4.56 -4.65 8.27
N ASN A 73 4.11 -5.61 9.10
CA ASN A 73 4.30 -5.52 10.56
C ASN A 73 5.77 -5.52 10.96
N SER A 74 6.56 -6.43 10.39
CA SER A 74 8.01 -6.51 10.67
C SER A 74 8.73 -5.23 10.25
N LEU A 75 8.44 -4.71 9.06
CA LEU A 75 9.08 -3.49 8.57
C LEU A 75 8.65 -2.26 9.37
N THR A 76 7.38 -2.20 9.77
CA THR A 76 6.88 -1.14 10.66
C THR A 76 7.59 -1.16 12.00
N GLN A 77 7.82 -2.34 12.59
CA GLN A 77 8.55 -2.46 13.84
C GLN A 77 10.00 -1.96 13.70
N LEU A 78 10.68 -2.31 12.60
CA LEU A 78 12.04 -1.79 12.31
C LEU A 78 12.08 -0.26 12.23
N VAL A 79 11.07 0.36 11.61
CA VAL A 79 10.94 1.82 11.56
C VAL A 79 10.75 2.41 12.97
N LEU A 80 9.88 1.80 13.77
CA LEU A 80 9.61 2.28 15.14
C LEU A 80 10.77 2.10 16.11
N ASP A 81 11.63 1.11 15.85
CA ASP A 81 12.82 0.81 16.65
C ASP A 81 14.06 1.59 16.18
N ASP A 82 13.99 2.27 15.03
CA ASP A 82 15.07 3.11 14.54
C ASP A 82 15.26 4.32 15.46
N PRO A 83 16.49 4.57 16.00
CA PRO A 83 16.72 5.64 16.97
C PRO A 83 16.51 7.05 16.41
N GLU A 84 16.45 7.20 15.08
CA GLU A 84 16.16 8.48 14.42
C GLU A 84 14.67 8.74 14.25
N THR A 85 13.83 7.74 14.47
CA THR A 85 12.36 7.88 14.35
C THR A 85 11.80 8.58 15.59
N GLN A 86 11.13 9.71 15.36
CA GLN A 86 10.49 10.51 16.42
C GLN A 86 8.99 10.19 16.52
N GLU A 87 8.41 10.39 17.70
CA GLU A 87 6.98 10.19 17.92
C GLU A 87 6.08 11.08 17.04
N SER A 88 6.59 12.27 16.69
CA SER A 88 5.92 13.22 15.78
C SER A 88 6.07 12.90 14.30
N ASP A 89 6.92 11.94 13.93
CA ASP A 89 7.11 11.55 12.54
C ASP A 89 5.86 10.89 11.96
N PHE A 90 5.73 10.98 10.64
CA PHE A 90 4.64 10.32 9.93
C PHE A 90 5.09 8.96 9.41
N LEU A 91 4.25 7.96 9.60
CA LEU A 91 4.35 6.66 8.94
C LEU A 91 3.41 6.65 7.73
N ILE A 92 3.92 6.32 6.56
CA ILE A 92 3.14 6.11 5.35
C ILE A 92 3.38 4.67 4.87
N TRP A 93 2.34 3.86 4.85
CA TRP A 93 2.35 2.59 4.13
C TRP A 93 1.87 2.82 2.71
N MET A 94 2.54 2.20 1.77
CA MET A 94 2.24 2.35 0.35
C MET A 94 2.54 1.03 -0.38
N ASP A 95 1.55 0.46 -1.06
CA ASP A 95 1.77 -0.71 -1.90
C ASP A 95 2.81 -0.41 -2.99
N SER A 96 3.56 -1.41 -3.43
CA SER A 96 4.63 -1.23 -4.43
C SER A 96 4.14 -0.64 -5.76
N ASP A 97 2.87 -0.83 -6.10
CA ASP A 97 2.21 -0.34 -7.31
C ASP A 97 1.30 0.87 -7.06
N ALA A 98 1.53 1.56 -5.92
CA ALA A 98 0.91 2.83 -5.58
C ALA A 98 1.97 3.93 -5.48
N PHE A 99 1.58 5.17 -5.79
CA PHE A 99 2.46 6.33 -5.66
C PHE A 99 1.68 7.64 -5.60
N PRO A 100 2.26 8.72 -5.05
CA PRO A 100 1.62 10.03 -5.03
C PRO A 100 1.57 10.63 -6.44
N VAL A 101 0.48 11.36 -6.73
CA VAL A 101 0.28 12.12 -7.97
C VAL A 101 0.10 13.61 -7.72
N ASN A 102 0.13 14.01 -6.45
CA ASN A 102 0.08 15.38 -5.98
C ASN A 102 0.87 15.53 -4.68
N HIS A 103 1.11 16.77 -4.24
CA HIS A 103 1.87 17.06 -3.02
C HIS A 103 1.19 16.50 -1.77
N VAL A 104 1.94 15.70 -1.01
CA VAL A 104 1.43 14.92 0.12
C VAL A 104 1.64 15.64 1.45
N ASN A 105 2.78 16.31 1.67
CA ASN A 105 3.17 16.84 2.97
C ASN A 105 2.11 17.74 3.61
N ASP A 106 1.69 18.78 2.91
CA ASP A 106 0.70 19.74 3.44
C ASP A 106 -0.67 19.08 3.61
N TYR A 107 -1.01 18.18 2.69
CA TYR A 107 -2.26 17.44 2.73
C TYR A 107 -2.37 16.58 3.99
N ILE A 108 -1.38 15.71 4.24
CA ILE A 108 -1.39 14.83 5.41
C ILE A 108 -1.28 15.62 6.72
N SER A 109 -0.42 16.65 6.77
CA SER A 109 -0.26 17.47 7.96
C SER A 109 -1.58 18.13 8.37
N LYS A 110 -2.34 18.68 7.40
CA LYS A 110 -3.65 19.28 7.65
C LYS A 110 -4.68 18.25 8.10
N LYS A 111 -4.75 17.09 7.43
CA LYS A 111 -5.76 16.07 7.75
C LYS A 111 -5.50 15.38 9.09
N LEU A 112 -4.23 15.15 9.45
CA LEU A 112 -3.86 14.53 10.72
C LEU A 112 -4.04 15.44 11.94
N LEU A 113 -4.38 16.73 11.75
CA LEU A 113 -4.87 17.59 12.84
C LEU A 113 -6.30 17.22 13.26
N GLU A 114 -7.09 16.68 12.34
CA GLU A 114 -8.51 16.36 12.55
C GLU A 114 -8.75 14.87 12.78
N TYR A 115 -7.95 14.02 12.13
CA TYR A 115 -8.11 12.57 12.14
C TYR A 115 -6.79 11.89 12.51
N PRO A 116 -6.77 10.89 13.38
CA PRO A 116 -5.53 10.21 13.77
C PRO A 116 -4.95 9.33 12.66
N LEU A 117 -5.75 9.01 11.63
CA LEU A 117 -5.37 8.14 10.53
C LEU A 117 -6.03 8.60 9.23
N ILE A 118 -5.27 8.54 8.15
CA ILE A 118 -5.72 8.75 6.77
C ILE A 118 -5.47 7.44 6.02
N ALA A 119 -6.43 6.93 5.27
CA ALA A 119 -6.21 5.73 4.47
C ALA A 119 -7.09 5.68 3.22
N VAL A 120 -6.63 4.97 2.20
CA VAL A 120 -7.46 4.59 1.06
C VAL A 120 -8.60 3.71 1.55
N ASN A 121 -9.80 4.03 1.10
CA ASN A 121 -11.01 3.25 1.30
C ASN A 121 -11.64 2.91 -0.06
N ARG A 122 -12.04 1.65 -0.25
CA ARG A 122 -12.53 1.12 -1.53
C ARG A 122 -13.91 0.51 -1.42
N PRO A 123 -14.95 1.30 -1.08
CA PRO A 123 -16.31 0.77 -0.90
C PRO A 123 -16.86 0.11 -2.17
N GLU A 124 -16.38 0.49 -3.35
CA GLU A 124 -16.71 -0.10 -4.65
C GLU A 124 -16.21 -1.55 -4.82
N ASN A 125 -15.32 -2.02 -3.95
CA ASN A 125 -14.81 -3.40 -3.94
C ASN A 125 -15.69 -4.33 -3.08
N GLY A 126 -17.01 -4.17 -3.16
CA GLY A 126 -17.94 -5.10 -2.50
C GLY A 126 -18.04 -4.93 -0.98
N GLY A 127 -17.80 -3.73 -0.45
CA GLY A 127 -17.88 -3.45 0.99
C GLY A 127 -16.52 -3.45 1.70
N ASP A 128 -15.44 -3.26 0.95
CA ASP A 128 -14.09 -3.06 1.49
C ASP A 128 -14.02 -1.73 2.25
N VAL A 129 -14.40 -1.78 3.53
CA VAL A 129 -14.51 -0.61 4.41
C VAL A 129 -13.28 -0.40 5.28
N ILE A 130 -12.28 -1.27 5.15
CA ILE A 130 -11.05 -1.24 5.95
C ILE A 130 -10.05 -0.21 5.44
N PRO A 131 -9.19 0.36 6.30
CA PRO A 131 -8.02 1.10 5.87
C PRO A 131 -7.11 0.24 5.00
N HIS A 132 -6.77 0.71 3.78
CA HIS A 132 -6.03 -0.11 2.83
C HIS A 132 -4.56 0.31 2.75
N PRO A 133 -3.59 -0.65 2.74
CA PRO A 133 -2.15 -0.36 2.71
C PRO A 133 -1.66 0.22 1.39
N SER A 134 -2.50 0.33 0.35
CA SER A 134 -2.13 1.07 -0.86
C SER A 134 -1.77 2.53 -0.59
N PHE A 135 -2.38 3.12 0.42
CA PHE A 135 -1.90 4.30 1.12
C PHE A 135 -2.61 4.39 2.47
N THR A 136 -1.81 4.41 3.52
CA THR A 136 -2.27 4.74 4.87
C THR A 136 -1.24 5.63 5.52
N CYS A 137 -1.67 6.66 6.25
CA CYS A 137 -0.79 7.58 6.95
C CYS A 137 -1.28 7.86 8.37
N THR A 138 -0.34 7.91 9.33
CA THR A 138 -0.60 8.29 10.72
C THR A 138 0.69 8.80 11.38
N HIS A 139 0.59 9.35 12.60
CA HIS A 139 1.78 9.62 13.42
C HIS A 139 2.38 8.32 13.99
N ALA A 140 3.71 8.27 14.11
CA ALA A 140 4.41 7.14 14.72
C ALA A 140 3.93 6.88 16.15
N SER A 141 3.68 7.95 16.92
CA SER A 141 3.13 7.88 18.27
C SER A 141 1.76 7.20 18.32
N PHE A 142 0.84 7.53 17.40
CA PHE A 142 -0.48 6.91 17.35
C PHE A 142 -0.36 5.40 17.12
N TRP A 143 0.42 5.00 16.12
CA TRP A 143 0.62 3.58 15.80
C TRP A 143 1.21 2.80 16.97
N LYS A 144 2.30 3.32 17.56
CA LYS A 144 3.03 2.70 18.66
C LYS A 144 2.19 2.61 19.93
N ASN A 145 1.56 3.72 20.36
CA ASN A 145 0.82 3.79 21.63
C ASN A 145 -0.41 2.90 21.63
N HIS A 146 -1.05 2.71 20.48
CA HIS A 146 -2.22 1.85 20.32
C HIS A 146 -1.87 0.42 19.88
N ARG A 147 -0.56 0.09 19.72
CA ARG A 147 -0.06 -1.24 19.33
C ARG A 147 -0.75 -1.77 18.06
N LEU A 148 -0.93 -0.87 17.11
CA LEU A 148 -1.62 -1.19 15.86
C LEU A 148 -0.80 -2.16 15.00
N ASN A 149 -1.47 -2.93 14.17
CA ASN A 149 -0.85 -3.86 13.24
C ASN A 149 -1.72 -4.10 12.00
N TRP A 150 -1.13 -4.71 10.98
CA TRP A 150 -1.77 -5.01 9.71
C TRP A 150 -2.46 -6.37 9.63
N ASP A 151 -2.59 -7.08 10.74
CA ASP A 151 -3.21 -8.40 10.73
C ASP A 151 -4.65 -8.36 10.22
N GLY A 152 -5.06 -9.44 9.57
CA GLY A 152 -6.44 -9.71 9.21
C GLY A 152 -7.30 -10.12 10.42
N LEU A 153 -8.59 -10.22 10.19
CA LEU A 153 -9.56 -10.73 11.17
C LEU A 153 -10.45 -11.79 10.56
N PRO A 154 -10.84 -12.82 11.33
CA PRO A 154 -11.95 -13.69 10.95
C PRO A 154 -13.21 -12.88 10.67
N ILE A 155 -13.95 -13.25 9.64
CA ILE A 155 -15.26 -12.67 9.31
C ILE A 155 -16.32 -13.60 9.87
N ASP A 156 -17.09 -13.11 10.84
CA ASP A 156 -18.20 -13.85 11.44
C ASP A 156 -19.41 -13.95 10.48
N ASP A 157 -19.47 -13.13 9.43
CA ASP A 157 -20.53 -13.12 8.43
C ASP A 157 -19.94 -13.40 7.04
N PRO A 158 -20.18 -14.58 6.47
CA PRO A 158 -19.68 -14.97 5.13
C PRO A 158 -20.24 -14.13 3.98
N LYS A 159 -21.25 -13.28 4.22
CA LYS A 159 -21.77 -12.31 3.23
C LYS A 159 -21.01 -10.98 3.25
N LYS A 160 -20.19 -10.72 4.26
CA LYS A 160 -19.29 -9.58 4.29
C LYS A 160 -18.03 -9.94 3.52
N LEU A 161 -17.98 -9.51 2.27
CA LEU A 161 -16.85 -9.72 1.39
C LEU A 161 -15.58 -9.08 1.98
N CYS A 162 -14.55 -9.90 2.10
CA CYS A 162 -13.18 -9.41 2.13
C CYS A 162 -12.61 -9.39 0.71
N SER A 163 -11.67 -8.53 0.45
CA SER A 163 -11.03 -8.36 -0.86
C SER A 163 -10.28 -9.61 -1.37
N ALA A 164 -10.06 -10.63 -0.55
CA ALA A 164 -9.25 -11.79 -0.86
C ALA A 164 -10.03 -13.11 -1.02
N GLY A 165 -11.36 -13.10 -0.93
CA GLY A 165 -12.18 -14.29 -1.19
C GLY A 165 -12.00 -15.39 -0.13
N GLY A 166 -11.91 -15.05 1.15
CA GLY A 166 -11.80 -15.99 2.27
C GLY A 166 -12.59 -15.53 3.49
N ASP A 167 -12.56 -16.33 4.55
CA ASP A 167 -13.25 -16.07 5.82
C ASP A 167 -12.56 -15.02 6.69
N LEU A 168 -11.70 -14.17 6.11
CA LEU A 168 -10.90 -13.19 6.82
C LEU A 168 -11.04 -11.80 6.18
N TYR A 169 -11.16 -10.76 6.99
CA TYR A 169 -10.78 -9.43 6.56
C TYR A 169 -9.31 -9.44 6.16
N ASP A 170 -9.02 -8.91 4.97
CA ASP A 170 -7.68 -8.80 4.42
C ASP A 170 -6.76 -7.94 5.32
N THR A 171 -5.58 -7.66 4.86
CA THR A 171 -4.58 -6.78 5.49
C THR A 171 -5.24 -5.53 6.05
N GLY A 172 -5.12 -5.31 7.36
CA GLY A 172 -5.72 -4.17 8.07
C GLY A 172 -7.05 -4.46 8.80
N GLY A 173 -7.53 -5.71 8.77
CA GLY A 173 -8.77 -6.08 9.49
C GLY A 173 -8.72 -5.78 10.99
N LYS A 174 -7.61 -6.09 11.68
CA LYS A 174 -7.44 -5.75 13.11
C LYS A 174 -7.36 -4.24 13.34
N LEU A 175 -6.69 -3.51 12.46
CA LEU A 175 -6.67 -2.04 12.52
C LEU A 175 -8.10 -1.49 12.42
N TYR A 176 -8.88 -1.95 11.46
CA TYR A 176 -10.28 -1.52 11.30
C TYR A 176 -11.12 -1.83 12.54
N LYS A 177 -11.01 -3.08 13.07
CA LYS A 177 -11.73 -3.45 14.30
C LYS A 177 -11.34 -2.55 15.48
N TYR A 178 -10.07 -2.27 15.65
CA TYR A 178 -9.58 -1.37 16.70
C TYR A 178 -10.23 0.02 16.58
N LEU A 179 -10.23 0.62 15.38
CA LEU A 179 -10.84 1.93 15.16
C LEU A 179 -12.34 1.94 15.51
N LEU A 180 -13.06 0.87 15.16
CA LEU A 180 -14.47 0.70 15.50
C LEU A 180 -14.68 0.56 17.01
N ASP A 181 -13.94 -0.34 17.67
CA ASP A 181 -14.09 -0.62 19.09
C ASP A 181 -13.79 0.60 19.97
N GLN A 182 -12.86 1.46 19.51
CA GLN A 182 -12.49 2.70 20.21
C GLN A 182 -13.32 3.91 19.75
N ASN A 183 -14.27 3.73 18.84
CA ASN A 183 -15.04 4.82 18.22
C ASN A 183 -14.15 5.93 17.65
N ILE A 184 -13.05 5.54 17.01
CA ILE A 184 -12.09 6.45 16.38
C ILE A 184 -12.48 6.61 14.91
N ASP A 185 -12.83 7.83 14.52
CA ASP A 185 -13.00 8.14 13.10
C ASP A 185 -11.66 8.38 12.42
N TRP A 186 -11.62 8.11 11.11
CA TRP A 186 -10.44 8.24 10.28
C TRP A 186 -10.79 8.83 8.92
N TYR A 187 -9.85 9.54 8.30
CA TYR A 187 -10.07 10.16 7.01
C TYR A 187 -9.96 9.14 5.87
N ARG A 188 -11.02 9.01 5.09
CA ARG A 188 -11.15 8.07 3.97
C ARG A 188 -10.77 8.76 2.68
N LEU A 189 -9.63 8.37 2.09
CA LEU A 189 -9.31 8.75 0.71
C LEU A 189 -10.22 7.96 -0.21
N LEU A 190 -11.15 8.66 -0.85
CA LEU A 190 -12.11 8.05 -1.75
C LEU A 190 -11.66 8.19 -3.21
N ARG A 191 -12.16 7.31 -4.04
CA ARG A 191 -11.91 7.32 -5.48
C ARG A 191 -12.42 8.61 -6.10
N THR A 192 -11.54 9.38 -6.74
CA THR A 192 -11.89 10.58 -7.51
C THR A 192 -11.85 10.32 -9.01
N ARG A 193 -10.88 9.52 -9.47
CA ARG A 193 -10.72 9.20 -10.89
C ARG A 193 -10.26 7.77 -11.10
N SER A 194 -10.52 7.23 -12.30
CA SER A 194 -9.92 5.99 -12.79
C SER A 194 -9.40 6.17 -14.19
N LEU A 195 -8.26 5.56 -14.50
CA LEU A 195 -7.71 5.57 -15.86
C LEU A 195 -8.45 4.60 -16.79
N THR A 196 -9.30 3.75 -16.23
CA THR A 196 -10.11 2.78 -16.99
C THR A 196 -11.52 2.68 -16.41
N LYS A 197 -12.39 1.90 -17.08
CA LYS A 197 -13.72 1.57 -16.56
C LYS A 197 -13.71 0.50 -15.45
N HIS A 198 -12.52 -0.01 -15.07
CA HIS A 198 -12.42 -1.01 -14.02
C HIS A 198 -12.76 -0.40 -12.65
N LYS A 199 -13.57 -1.10 -11.86
CA LYS A 199 -14.09 -0.57 -10.59
C LYS A 199 -13.02 -0.44 -9.49
N VAL A 200 -11.99 -1.27 -9.51
CA VAL A 200 -11.02 -1.40 -8.41
C VAL A 200 -9.61 -0.96 -8.81
N PHE A 201 -9.20 -1.24 -10.05
CA PHE A 201 -7.83 -1.02 -10.51
C PHE A 201 -7.66 0.30 -11.26
N PHE A 202 -6.42 0.78 -11.35
CA PHE A 202 -6.02 1.99 -12.08
C PHE A 202 -6.73 3.25 -11.57
N THR A 203 -6.79 3.38 -10.27
CA THR A 203 -7.60 4.38 -9.56
C THR A 203 -6.73 5.46 -8.93
N ILE A 204 -7.24 6.70 -8.93
CA ILE A 204 -6.69 7.82 -8.16
C ILE A 204 -7.66 8.10 -7.01
N TYR A 205 -7.10 8.22 -5.81
CA TYR A 205 -7.83 8.50 -4.57
C TYR A 205 -7.52 9.93 -4.10
N ASP A 206 -8.57 10.71 -3.85
CA ASP A 206 -8.54 12.11 -3.41
C ASP A 206 -7.63 13.02 -4.27
N ASP A 207 -7.48 12.69 -5.57
CA ASP A 207 -6.51 13.33 -6.47
C ASP A 207 -5.07 13.35 -5.92
N LEU A 208 -4.77 12.52 -4.95
CA LEU A 208 -3.52 12.47 -4.22
C LEU A 208 -2.69 11.24 -4.52
N ILE A 209 -3.31 10.05 -4.52
CA ILE A 209 -2.62 8.77 -4.63
C ILE A 209 -3.17 7.96 -5.79
N TYR A 210 -2.29 7.54 -6.69
CA TYR A 210 -2.58 6.50 -7.67
C TYR A 210 -2.31 5.12 -7.09
N HIS A 211 -3.20 4.16 -7.37
CA HIS A 211 -3.01 2.75 -7.08
C HIS A 211 -3.36 1.91 -8.32
N HIS A 212 -2.37 1.17 -8.82
CA HIS A 212 -2.54 0.32 -9.98
C HIS A 212 -3.43 -0.88 -9.69
N GLY A 213 -3.18 -1.52 -8.55
CA GLY A 213 -3.82 -2.76 -8.14
C GLY A 213 -3.32 -3.96 -8.94
N ALA A 214 -3.05 -5.05 -8.24
CA ALA A 214 -2.55 -6.29 -8.85
C ALA A 214 -1.24 -6.15 -9.66
N GLY A 215 -0.45 -5.10 -9.40
CA GLY A 215 0.79 -4.81 -10.14
C GLY A 215 1.86 -5.89 -10.07
N SER A 216 1.86 -6.70 -9.01
CA SER A 216 2.76 -7.84 -8.83
C SER A 216 2.22 -9.16 -9.40
N ARG A 217 1.00 -9.17 -9.98
CA ARG A 217 0.37 -10.38 -10.50
C ARG A 217 0.73 -10.59 -11.98
N ALA A 218 0.78 -11.87 -12.40
CA ALA A 218 0.95 -12.19 -13.81
C ALA A 218 -0.24 -11.70 -14.64
N ALA A 219 0.01 -11.25 -15.89
CA ALA A 219 -1.03 -10.77 -16.81
C ALA A 219 -2.20 -11.76 -17.02
N LYS A 220 -1.96 -13.04 -16.79
CA LYS A 220 -2.96 -14.12 -16.90
C LYS A 220 -3.71 -14.44 -15.60
N HIS A 221 -3.48 -13.68 -14.52
CA HIS A 221 -4.19 -13.94 -13.26
C HIS A 221 -5.69 -13.67 -13.42
N PRO A 222 -6.59 -14.51 -12.86
CA PRO A 222 -8.05 -14.37 -12.99
C PRO A 222 -8.58 -12.97 -12.62
N VAL A 223 -8.02 -12.36 -11.58
CA VAL A 223 -8.39 -11.01 -11.15
C VAL A 223 -8.01 -9.94 -12.19
N CYS A 224 -6.98 -10.19 -13.02
CA CYS A 224 -6.59 -9.30 -14.11
C CYS A 224 -7.45 -9.52 -15.36
N ARG A 225 -8.18 -10.62 -15.45
CA ARG A 225 -9.01 -10.99 -16.61
C ARG A 225 -10.44 -10.47 -16.53
N GLY A 226 -10.72 -9.58 -15.60
CA GLY A 226 -12.02 -8.92 -15.57
C GLY A 226 -13.16 -9.72 -14.99
N GLY A 227 -12.95 -10.75 -14.22
CA GLY A 227 -13.99 -11.47 -13.49
C GLY A 227 -15.35 -10.75 -13.45
N ASP A 228 -16.04 -10.73 -12.41
CA ASP A 228 -17.36 -10.07 -12.24
C ASP A 228 -17.36 -8.53 -12.50
N PHE A 229 -16.21 -7.93 -12.80
CA PHE A 229 -16.07 -6.50 -13.08
C PHE A 229 -16.16 -6.12 -14.58
N GLY A 230 -16.42 -7.07 -15.46
CA GLY A 230 -16.88 -6.83 -16.81
C GLY A 230 -15.86 -6.31 -17.83
N THR A 231 -14.58 -6.15 -17.49
CA THR A 231 -13.56 -5.72 -18.46
C THR A 231 -12.25 -6.49 -18.26
N THR A 232 -11.81 -7.17 -19.32
CA THR A 232 -10.48 -7.76 -19.37
C THR A 232 -9.47 -6.66 -19.56
N VAL A 233 -8.59 -6.43 -18.58
CA VAL A 233 -7.53 -5.44 -18.69
C VAL A 233 -6.17 -6.14 -18.58
N ASP A 234 -5.32 -5.90 -19.57
CA ASP A 234 -3.94 -6.33 -19.55
C ASP A 234 -3.14 -5.42 -18.61
N SER A 235 -2.76 -5.95 -17.43
CA SER A 235 -2.00 -5.22 -16.41
C SER A 235 -0.66 -4.68 -16.94
N HIS A 236 0.00 -5.36 -17.89
CA HIS A 236 1.27 -4.88 -18.45
C HIS A 236 1.04 -3.71 -19.41
N LYS A 237 0.04 -3.80 -20.28
CA LYS A 237 -0.35 -2.69 -21.16
C LYS A 237 -0.77 -1.47 -20.35
N MET A 238 -1.48 -1.68 -19.25
CA MET A 238 -1.88 -0.57 -18.37
C MET A 238 -0.70 0.06 -17.64
N PHE A 239 0.36 -0.70 -17.36
CA PHE A 239 1.57 -0.14 -16.80
C PHE A 239 2.21 0.88 -17.75
N ASP A 240 2.35 0.56 -19.04
CA ASP A 240 2.91 1.47 -20.03
C ASP A 240 2.03 2.72 -20.22
N LEU A 241 0.71 2.54 -20.29
CA LEU A 241 -0.24 3.66 -20.35
C LEU A 241 -0.17 4.57 -19.11
N MET A 242 0.04 3.99 -17.94
CA MET A 242 0.22 4.73 -16.69
C MET A 242 1.51 5.56 -16.73
N LEU A 243 2.62 4.99 -17.19
CA LEU A 243 3.88 5.72 -17.34
C LEU A 243 3.72 6.93 -18.27
N GLU A 244 3.02 6.74 -19.39
CA GLU A 244 2.71 7.79 -20.34
C GLU A 244 1.81 8.86 -19.71
N TYR A 245 0.71 8.45 -19.06
CA TYR A 245 -0.27 9.35 -18.45
C TYR A 245 0.35 10.28 -17.39
N PHE A 246 1.22 9.74 -16.54
CA PHE A 246 1.90 10.53 -15.51
C PHE A 246 3.23 11.13 -15.98
N SER A 247 3.58 11.00 -17.27
CA SER A 247 4.86 11.44 -17.84
C SER A 247 6.07 10.90 -17.07
N ILE A 248 5.97 9.65 -16.61
CA ILE A 248 7.03 8.94 -15.93
C ILE A 248 7.93 8.30 -17.01
N ASN A 249 8.92 9.03 -17.49
CA ASN A 249 9.90 8.44 -18.40
C ASN A 249 10.65 7.34 -17.64
N SER A 250 10.46 6.10 -18.05
CA SER A 250 11.40 5.05 -17.67
C SER A 250 12.72 5.41 -18.33
N GLU A 251 13.78 5.61 -17.57
CA GLU A 251 15.12 5.52 -18.11
C GLU A 251 15.28 4.06 -18.55
N ARG A 252 14.90 3.79 -19.80
CA ARG A 252 15.37 2.58 -20.48
C ARG A 252 16.86 2.80 -20.59
N GLU A 253 17.63 2.05 -19.82
CA GLU A 253 19.08 1.97 -19.93
C GLU A 253 19.41 1.84 -21.43
N ARG A 254 20.09 2.87 -21.98
CA ARG A 254 20.71 2.81 -23.29
C ARG A 254 21.97 1.98 -23.21
#